data_c46dc200975220b30a886309606b2ac4
#
_entry.id   c46dc200975220b30a886309606b2ac4
#
_cell.length_a   1.000
_cell.length_b   1.000
_cell.length_c   1.000
_cell.angle_alpha   90.00
_cell.angle_beta   90.00
_cell.angle_gamma   90.00
#
_symmetry.space_group_name_H-M   'P 1'
#
loop_
_entity.id
_entity.type
_entity.pdbx_description
1 polymer ?
#
loop_
_entity_poly.entity_id
_entity_poly.type
_entity_poly.pdbx_seq_one_letter_code
_entity_poly.pdbx_strand_id
1 'polypeptide(L)'
;MDSMLTSVEEQLGLFADMVKSACGLSLWCFGLAKQLYSCTSVTEKEFRLFLEVGQCLDYAIAHAAESSTPIMMSDPIGMLWVAEYVRHNADTGYIILLGPVFDVTTSPQTLNDHLRGMNLSVSLTSTISEKLNQVPVLSLPTLHQYIKMLHSIIYKEDLDIGNIRLQSRSKV
;
A
#
# COMPACT_ATOMS: atom_id res chain seq x y z
N MET A 1 11.09 -19.57 -17.06
CA MET A 1 10.86 -18.97 -15.73
C MET A 1 10.78 -17.46 -15.80
N ASP A 2 11.66 -16.87 -16.57
CA ASP A 2 11.70 -15.42 -16.71
C ASP A 2 10.51 -14.84 -17.45
N SER A 3 9.87 -15.61 -18.36
CA SER A 3 8.74 -15.12 -19.15
C SER A 3 7.47 -14.89 -18.34
N MET A 4 7.20 -15.70 -17.31
CA MET A 4 6.01 -15.50 -16.45
C MET A 4 6.19 -14.29 -15.53
N LEU A 5 7.39 -14.09 -14.97
CA LEU A 5 7.70 -12.94 -14.14
C LEU A 5 7.66 -11.65 -14.94
N THR A 6 8.24 -11.64 -16.13
CA THR A 6 8.21 -10.49 -17.03
C THR A 6 6.76 -10.10 -17.36
N SER A 7 5.89 -11.09 -17.62
CA SER A 7 4.48 -10.84 -17.88
C SER A 7 3.76 -10.21 -16.69
N VAL A 8 4.02 -10.72 -15.48
CA VAL A 8 3.41 -10.14 -14.26
C VAL A 8 3.92 -8.73 -14.02
N GLU A 9 5.23 -8.50 -14.17
CA GLU A 9 5.82 -7.17 -14.02
C GLU A 9 5.23 -6.17 -15.02
N GLU A 10 5.06 -6.57 -16.28
CA GLU A 10 4.43 -5.72 -17.29
C GLU A 10 2.99 -5.38 -16.94
N GLN A 11 2.21 -6.37 -16.49
CA GLN A 11 0.83 -6.16 -16.08
C GLN A 11 0.74 -5.28 -14.82
N LEU A 12 1.65 -5.46 -13.87
CA LEU A 12 1.74 -4.59 -12.69
C LEU A 12 2.08 -3.15 -13.06
N GLY A 13 2.99 -2.96 -14.02
CA GLY A 13 3.33 -1.64 -14.53
C GLY A 13 2.14 -0.95 -15.18
N LEU A 14 1.38 -1.65 -16.00
CA LEU A 14 0.17 -1.11 -16.63
C LEU A 14 -0.89 -0.79 -15.59
N PHE A 15 -1.09 -1.67 -14.62
CA PHE A 15 -2.01 -1.43 -13.51
C PHE A 15 -1.60 -0.20 -12.69
N ALA A 16 -0.31 -0.10 -12.37
CA ALA A 16 0.24 1.03 -11.62
C ALA A 16 -0.02 2.36 -12.33
N ASP A 17 0.23 2.41 -13.63
CA ASP A 17 -0.01 3.61 -14.45
C ASP A 17 -1.50 3.95 -14.50
N MET A 18 -2.35 2.93 -14.63
CA MET A 18 -3.80 3.11 -14.67
C MET A 18 -4.33 3.72 -13.37
N VAL A 19 -4.01 3.15 -12.21
CA VAL A 19 -4.53 3.66 -10.94
C VAL A 19 -3.94 5.01 -10.57
N LYS A 20 -2.69 5.27 -10.95
CA LYS A 20 -2.08 6.58 -10.77
C LYS A 20 -2.79 7.65 -11.59
N SER A 21 -3.10 7.36 -12.84
CA SER A 21 -3.81 8.29 -13.73
C SER A 21 -5.27 8.47 -13.33
N ALA A 22 -5.94 7.39 -12.90
CA ALA A 22 -7.37 7.43 -12.59
C ALA A 22 -7.67 8.15 -11.27
N CYS A 23 -6.84 7.98 -10.24
CA CYS A 23 -7.16 8.49 -8.91
C CYS A 23 -5.94 8.90 -8.07
N GLY A 24 -4.74 8.86 -8.63
CA GLY A 24 -3.53 9.23 -7.90
C GLY A 24 -3.00 8.16 -6.94
N LEU A 25 -3.58 6.96 -6.97
CA LEU A 25 -3.15 5.86 -6.11
C LEU A 25 -1.80 5.32 -6.57
N SER A 26 -0.90 5.10 -5.61
CA SER A 26 0.46 4.64 -5.90
C SER A 26 0.60 3.15 -5.64
N LEU A 27 1.41 2.50 -6.47
CA LEU A 27 1.82 1.12 -6.29
C LEU A 27 3.31 1.08 -5.99
N TRP A 28 3.69 0.29 -4.99
CA TRP A 28 5.07 0.11 -4.56
C TRP A 28 5.42 -1.36 -4.68
N CYS A 29 6.64 -1.64 -5.09
CA CYS A 29 7.14 -3.00 -5.16
C CYS A 29 8.46 -3.08 -4.41
N PHE A 30 8.46 -3.85 -3.32
CA PHE A 30 9.62 -4.00 -2.45
C PHE A 30 10.07 -5.45 -2.38
N GLY A 31 11.38 -5.66 -2.38
CA GLY A 31 11.94 -6.93 -1.96
C GLY A 31 11.85 -7.10 -0.44
N LEU A 32 12.10 -8.32 0.04
CA LEU A 32 12.02 -8.63 1.47
C LEU A 32 13.10 -7.94 2.29
N ALA A 33 14.17 -7.46 1.65
CA ALA A 33 15.20 -6.63 2.27
C ALA A 33 14.92 -5.12 2.09
N LYS A 34 13.68 -4.77 1.76
CA LYS A 34 13.18 -3.40 1.58
C LYS A 34 13.78 -2.65 0.38
N GLN A 35 14.39 -3.35 -0.57
CA GLN A 35 14.84 -2.74 -1.81
C GLN A 35 13.66 -2.44 -2.73
N LEU A 36 13.67 -1.26 -3.34
CA LEU A 36 12.61 -0.80 -4.23
C LEU A 36 12.82 -1.33 -5.63
N TYR A 37 11.79 -1.90 -6.23
CA TYR A 37 11.83 -2.41 -7.61
C TYR A 37 11.25 -1.42 -8.61
N SER A 38 11.60 -1.62 -9.88
CA SER A 38 11.27 -0.71 -10.99
C SER A 38 9.79 -0.59 -11.33
N CYS A 39 8.95 -1.54 -10.90
CA CYS A 39 7.52 -1.47 -11.13
C CYS A 39 6.80 -0.46 -10.21
N THR A 40 7.52 0.14 -9.29
CA THR A 40 6.98 1.16 -8.40
C THR A 40 6.60 2.42 -9.18
N SER A 41 5.35 2.86 -9.02
CA SER A 41 4.80 4.01 -9.74
C SER A 41 4.86 5.32 -8.95
N VAL A 42 5.40 5.28 -7.74
CA VAL A 42 5.42 6.44 -6.87
C VAL A 42 6.68 7.26 -7.07
N THR A 43 6.57 8.58 -6.92
CA THR A 43 7.72 9.44 -6.74
C THR A 43 8.23 9.18 -5.31
N GLU A 44 9.26 8.37 -5.20
CA GLU A 44 9.77 7.82 -3.94
C GLU A 44 9.93 8.88 -2.85
N LYS A 45 10.44 10.07 -3.22
CA LYS A 45 10.69 11.13 -2.26
C LYS A 45 9.44 11.70 -1.60
N GLU A 46 8.28 11.61 -2.27
CA GLU A 46 7.05 12.24 -1.79
C GLU A 46 6.37 11.45 -0.69
N PHE A 47 6.26 10.12 -0.86
CA PHE A 47 5.45 9.30 0.02
C PHE A 47 6.24 8.30 0.87
N ARG A 48 7.54 8.14 0.64
CA ARG A 48 8.35 7.20 1.43
C ARG A 48 8.31 7.52 2.93
N LEU A 49 8.21 8.79 3.26
CA LEU A 49 8.07 9.25 4.64
C LEU A 49 6.88 8.60 5.34
N PHE A 50 5.75 8.44 4.64
CA PHE A 50 4.57 7.80 5.22
C PHE A 50 4.82 6.33 5.55
N LEU A 51 5.58 5.63 4.71
CA LEU A 51 5.96 4.24 5.00
C LEU A 51 6.84 4.14 6.24
N GLU A 52 7.79 5.03 6.39
CA GLU A 52 8.71 5.06 7.54
C GLU A 52 7.96 5.36 8.85
N VAL A 53 7.09 6.35 8.82
CA VAL A 53 6.32 6.77 9.99
C VAL A 53 5.26 5.73 10.37
N GLY A 54 4.57 5.17 9.38
CA GLY A 54 3.49 4.21 9.59
C GLY A 54 3.94 2.79 9.84
N GLN A 55 5.16 2.43 9.45
CA GLN A 55 5.74 1.09 9.58
C GLN A 55 4.94 -0.01 8.88
N CYS A 56 4.12 0.34 7.88
CA CYS A 56 3.29 -0.63 7.18
C CYS A 56 4.11 -1.62 6.36
N LEU A 57 5.25 -1.20 5.83
CA LEU A 57 6.14 -2.09 5.08
C LEU A 57 6.70 -3.19 5.97
N ASP A 58 7.14 -2.87 7.18
CA ASP A 58 7.65 -3.86 8.14
C ASP A 58 6.56 -4.88 8.49
N TYR A 59 5.35 -4.41 8.73
CA TYR A 59 4.22 -5.29 9.00
C TYR A 59 3.91 -6.19 7.82
N ALA A 60 3.90 -5.64 6.60
CA ALA A 60 3.64 -6.40 5.39
C ALA A 60 4.69 -7.49 5.15
N ILE A 61 5.98 -7.17 5.35
CA ILE A 61 7.06 -8.14 5.22
C ILE A 61 6.88 -9.29 6.22
N ALA A 62 6.46 -8.97 7.45
CA ALA A 62 6.28 -9.98 8.50
C ALA A 62 5.07 -10.89 8.25
N HIS A 63 4.00 -10.40 7.62
CA HIS A 63 2.70 -11.09 7.61
C HIS A 63 2.12 -11.39 6.24
N ALA A 64 2.52 -10.71 5.18
CA ALA A 64 1.88 -10.87 3.87
C ALA A 64 2.06 -12.27 3.28
N ALA A 65 3.20 -12.91 3.54
CA ALA A 65 3.50 -14.24 3.03
C ALA A 65 2.74 -15.37 3.74
N GLU A 66 2.05 -15.09 4.85
CA GLU A 66 1.30 -16.08 5.61
C GLU A 66 0.11 -16.65 4.84
N SER A 67 -0.38 -15.94 3.84
CA SER A 67 -1.51 -16.34 3.04
C SER A 67 -1.42 -15.71 1.64
N SER A 68 -2.13 -16.29 0.67
CA SER A 68 -2.27 -15.72 -0.68
C SER A 68 -3.30 -14.58 -0.75
N THR A 69 -3.95 -14.23 0.37
CA THR A 69 -4.92 -13.15 0.40
C THR A 69 -4.25 -11.82 0.78
N PRO A 70 -4.74 -10.69 0.25
CA PRO A 70 -4.17 -9.39 0.60
C PRO A 70 -4.46 -8.99 2.04
N ILE A 71 -3.62 -8.11 2.58
CA ILE A 71 -3.82 -7.49 3.89
C ILE A 71 -4.13 -6.02 3.69
N MET A 72 -5.22 -5.54 4.28
CA MET A 72 -5.50 -4.11 4.38
C MET A 72 -5.08 -3.63 5.76
N MET A 73 -4.19 -2.65 5.79
CA MET A 73 -3.60 -2.11 7.01
C MET A 73 -4.01 -0.65 7.18
N SER A 74 -4.18 -0.23 8.43
CA SER A 74 -4.35 1.17 8.77
C SER A 74 -3.14 1.63 9.58
N ASP A 75 -2.50 2.71 9.15
CA ASP A 75 -1.38 3.26 9.88
C ASP A 75 -1.84 4.20 11.01
N PRO A 76 -0.92 4.68 11.88
CA PRO A 76 -1.31 5.57 12.98
C PRO A 76 -1.90 6.91 12.55
N ILE A 77 -1.63 7.37 11.34
CA ILE A 77 -2.22 8.60 10.79
C ILE A 77 -3.67 8.35 10.35
N GLY A 78 -4.02 7.09 10.04
CA GLY A 78 -5.34 6.71 9.55
C GLY A 78 -5.38 6.46 8.05
N MET A 79 -4.24 6.43 7.39
CA MET A 79 -4.16 6.04 5.99
C MET A 79 -4.27 4.53 5.84
N LEU A 80 -4.89 4.11 4.75
CA LEU A 80 -5.01 2.70 4.40
C LEU A 80 -3.91 2.30 3.42
N TRP A 81 -3.42 1.10 3.62
CA TRP A 81 -2.43 0.45 2.77
C TRP A 81 -2.88 -0.98 2.50
N VAL A 82 -2.66 -1.45 1.30
CA VAL A 82 -2.94 -2.85 0.95
C VAL A 82 -1.64 -3.52 0.55
N ALA A 83 -1.40 -4.71 1.07
CA ALA A 83 -0.20 -5.48 0.76
C ALA A 83 -0.57 -6.84 0.19
N GLU A 84 0.13 -7.25 -0.85
CA GLU A 84 0.11 -8.61 -1.37
C GLU A 84 1.53 -9.13 -1.50
N TYR A 85 1.69 -10.43 -1.25
CA TYR A 85 2.96 -11.10 -1.40
C TYR A 85 3.00 -11.83 -2.74
N VAL A 86 4.08 -11.62 -3.48
CA VAL A 86 4.33 -12.34 -4.74
C VAL A 86 5.52 -13.25 -4.53
N ARG A 87 5.29 -14.56 -4.62
CA ARG A 87 6.37 -15.53 -4.50
C ARG A 87 7.09 -15.64 -5.84
N HIS A 88 8.40 -15.45 -5.80
CA HIS A 88 9.26 -15.64 -6.97
C HIS A 88 9.75 -17.07 -7.07
N ASN A 89 10.27 -17.63 -5.97
CA ASN A 89 10.67 -19.04 -5.83
C ASN A 89 10.54 -19.45 -4.35
N ALA A 90 11.04 -20.61 -3.98
CA ALA A 90 10.91 -21.14 -2.62
C ALA A 90 11.52 -20.20 -1.55
N ASP A 91 12.56 -19.44 -1.90
CA ASP A 91 13.34 -18.64 -0.96
C ASP A 91 13.17 -17.13 -1.16
N THR A 92 12.62 -16.70 -2.27
CA THR A 92 12.51 -15.28 -2.60
C THR A 92 11.09 -14.89 -3.00
N GLY A 93 10.76 -13.65 -2.70
CA GLY A 93 9.51 -13.05 -3.07
C GLY A 93 9.60 -11.54 -2.93
N TYR A 94 8.50 -10.86 -3.23
CA TYR A 94 8.42 -9.43 -3.04
C TYR A 94 7.03 -9.02 -2.60
N ILE A 95 6.96 -7.84 -2.03
CA ILE A 95 5.73 -7.26 -1.49
C ILE A 95 5.26 -6.16 -2.44
N ILE A 96 4.00 -6.24 -2.84
CA ILE A 96 3.32 -5.17 -3.55
C ILE A 96 2.50 -4.39 -2.52
N LEU A 97 2.72 -3.09 -2.45
CA LEU A 97 1.91 -2.19 -1.63
C LEU A 97 1.09 -1.28 -2.53
N LEU A 98 -0.14 -1.07 -2.15
CA LEU A 98 -1.05 -0.11 -2.79
C LEU A 98 -1.43 0.92 -1.72
N GLY A 99 -1.11 2.17 -1.95
CA GLY A 99 -1.34 3.23 -0.99
C GLY A 99 -0.32 4.36 -1.09
N PRO A 100 -0.37 5.36 -0.20
CA PRO A 100 -1.39 5.53 0.84
C PRO A 100 -2.73 6.02 0.27
N VAL A 101 -3.81 5.78 0.98
CA VAL A 101 -5.14 6.23 0.59
C VAL A 101 -5.98 6.54 1.83
N PHE A 102 -6.82 7.57 1.74
CA PHE A 102 -7.82 7.85 2.76
C PHE A 102 -9.19 7.36 2.31
N ASP A 103 -9.94 6.79 3.24
CA ASP A 103 -11.36 6.54 3.04
C ASP A 103 -12.10 7.89 3.01
N VAL A 104 -13.13 7.98 2.16
CA VAL A 104 -13.96 9.19 2.01
C VAL A 104 -14.61 9.66 3.30
N THR A 105 -14.70 8.80 4.33
CA THR A 105 -15.24 9.16 5.65
C THR A 105 -14.21 9.82 6.57
N THR A 106 -12.94 9.87 6.18
CA THR A 106 -11.87 10.45 7.01
C THR A 106 -11.94 11.97 7.01
N SER A 107 -12.02 12.57 8.19
CA SER A 107 -12.06 14.03 8.33
C SER A 107 -10.65 14.62 8.54
N PRO A 108 -10.39 15.87 8.09
CA PRO A 108 -9.12 16.53 8.34
C PRO A 108 -8.79 16.64 9.83
N GLN A 109 -9.80 16.84 10.67
CA GLN A 109 -9.59 16.96 12.12
C GLN A 109 -9.11 15.63 12.72
N THR A 110 -9.68 14.51 12.29
CA THR A 110 -9.23 13.18 12.72
C THR A 110 -7.76 12.97 12.38
N LEU A 111 -7.33 13.39 11.19
CA LEU A 111 -5.93 13.27 10.76
C LEU A 111 -5.01 14.10 11.66
N ASN A 112 -5.38 15.33 11.97
CA ASN A 112 -4.59 16.20 12.84
C ASN A 112 -4.48 15.63 14.25
N ASP A 113 -5.57 15.06 14.78
CA ASP A 113 -5.57 14.43 16.09
C ASP A 113 -4.63 13.22 16.13
N HIS A 114 -4.64 12.40 15.07
CA HIS A 114 -3.72 11.27 14.97
C HIS A 114 -2.27 11.72 14.93
N LEU A 115 -1.97 12.77 14.16
CA LEU A 115 -0.61 13.31 14.07
C LEU A 115 -0.10 13.80 15.42
N ARG A 116 -0.95 14.49 16.18
CA ARG A 116 -0.59 14.97 17.52
C ARG A 116 -0.27 13.81 18.46
N GLY A 117 -1.01 12.71 18.36
CA GLY A 117 -0.82 11.52 19.18
C GLY A 117 0.48 10.78 18.91
N MET A 118 1.13 11.04 17.78
CA MET A 118 2.35 10.34 17.39
C MET A 118 3.63 10.94 18.01
N ASN A 119 3.55 12.08 18.65
CA ASN A 119 4.70 12.75 19.28
C ASN A 119 5.90 12.98 18.33
N LEU A 120 5.61 13.33 17.10
CA LEU A 120 6.63 13.64 16.10
C LEU A 120 7.23 15.04 16.35
N SER A 121 8.43 15.28 15.82
CA SER A 121 9.02 16.63 15.85
C SER A 121 8.12 17.63 15.10
N VAL A 122 8.20 18.91 15.45
CA VAL A 122 7.44 19.96 14.77
C VAL A 122 7.74 19.99 13.27
N SER A 123 9.01 19.86 12.92
CA SER A 123 9.46 19.83 11.52
C SER A 123 8.85 18.66 10.76
N LEU A 124 8.87 17.47 11.33
CA LEU A 124 8.33 16.26 10.70
C LEU A 124 6.81 16.35 10.57
N THR A 125 6.11 16.82 11.60
CA THR A 125 4.67 17.03 11.58
C THR A 125 4.27 18.00 10.48
N SER A 126 4.99 19.08 10.32
CA SER A 126 4.74 20.06 9.25
C SER A 126 4.93 19.46 7.87
N THR A 127 6.00 18.70 7.66
CA THR A 127 6.28 18.01 6.39
C THR A 127 5.19 17.02 6.05
N ILE A 128 4.76 16.21 7.01
CA ILE A 128 3.67 15.25 6.83
C ILE A 128 2.37 15.96 6.48
N SER A 129 2.03 17.02 7.23
CA SER A 129 0.78 17.78 7.01
C SER A 129 0.70 18.35 5.59
N GLU A 130 1.81 18.85 5.06
CA GLU A 130 1.86 19.34 3.67
C GLU A 130 1.59 18.24 2.66
N LYS A 131 2.14 17.04 2.90
CA LYS A 131 2.00 15.92 1.98
C LYS A 131 0.65 15.23 2.05
N LEU A 132 -0.09 15.36 3.15
CA LEU A 132 -1.40 14.72 3.31
C LEU A 132 -2.41 15.18 2.25
N ASN A 133 -2.28 16.40 1.75
CA ASN A 133 -3.15 16.91 0.69
C ASN A 133 -2.96 16.21 -0.66
N GLN A 134 -1.84 15.51 -0.83
CA GLN A 134 -1.53 14.79 -2.07
C GLN A 134 -1.98 13.32 -2.01
N VAL A 135 -2.40 12.85 -0.84
CA VAL A 135 -2.87 11.47 -0.66
C VAL A 135 -4.27 11.35 -1.26
N PRO A 136 -4.51 10.36 -2.14
CA PRO A 136 -5.83 10.18 -2.74
C PRO A 136 -6.87 9.77 -1.70
N VAL A 137 -8.12 10.13 -1.99
CA VAL A 137 -9.29 9.77 -1.18
C VAL A 137 -10.18 8.87 -2.04
N LEU A 138 -10.48 7.68 -1.56
CA LEU A 138 -11.32 6.71 -2.27
C LEU A 138 -12.38 6.15 -1.34
N SER A 139 -13.52 5.76 -1.92
CA SER A 139 -14.48 4.94 -1.20
C SER A 139 -13.93 3.51 -1.06
N LEU A 140 -14.33 2.82 0.00
CA LEU A 140 -13.93 1.41 0.17
C LEU A 140 -14.34 0.53 -1.00
N PRO A 141 -15.57 0.63 -1.55
CA PRO A 141 -15.93 -0.17 -2.73
C PRO A 141 -14.99 0.05 -3.92
N THR A 142 -14.55 1.27 -4.17
CA THR A 142 -13.60 1.57 -5.25
C THR A 142 -12.24 0.94 -4.96
N LEU A 143 -11.75 1.09 -3.74
CA LEU A 143 -10.49 0.48 -3.33
C LEU A 143 -10.57 -1.06 -3.46
N HIS A 144 -11.67 -1.67 -3.04
CA HIS A 144 -11.90 -3.12 -3.19
C HIS A 144 -11.80 -3.57 -4.65
N GLN A 145 -12.31 -2.78 -5.60
CA GLN A 145 -12.20 -3.12 -7.02
C GLN A 145 -10.73 -3.12 -7.48
N TYR A 146 -9.95 -2.16 -7.05
CA TYR A 146 -8.52 -2.13 -7.37
C TYR A 146 -7.77 -3.29 -6.72
N ILE A 147 -8.12 -3.66 -5.50
CA ILE A 147 -7.53 -4.82 -4.82
C ILE A 147 -7.84 -6.10 -5.59
N LYS A 148 -9.08 -6.27 -6.04
CA LYS A 148 -9.48 -7.44 -6.86
C LYS A 148 -8.69 -7.50 -8.17
N MET A 149 -8.51 -6.37 -8.83
CA MET A 149 -7.72 -6.30 -10.07
C MET A 149 -6.27 -6.68 -9.83
N LEU A 150 -5.67 -6.14 -8.77
CA LEU A 150 -4.29 -6.45 -8.39
C LEU A 150 -4.12 -7.94 -8.09
N HIS A 151 -5.01 -8.50 -7.29
CA HIS A 151 -4.99 -9.92 -6.94
C HIS A 151 -5.11 -10.82 -8.18
N SER A 152 -6.01 -10.46 -9.09
CA SER A 152 -6.19 -11.18 -10.35
C SER A 152 -4.91 -11.17 -11.21
N ILE A 153 -4.21 -10.06 -11.24
CA ILE A 153 -2.93 -9.95 -11.97
C ILE A 153 -1.89 -10.90 -11.37
N ILE A 154 -1.78 -10.92 -10.05
CA ILE A 154 -0.74 -11.69 -9.34
C ILE A 154 -1.05 -13.18 -9.35
N TYR A 155 -2.27 -13.56 -8.99
CA TYR A 155 -2.65 -14.95 -8.71
C TYR A 155 -3.51 -15.58 -9.80
N LYS A 156 -3.96 -14.82 -10.81
CA LYS A 156 -4.82 -15.29 -11.90
C LYS A 156 -6.12 -15.92 -11.39
N GLU A 157 -6.65 -15.39 -10.31
CA GLU A 157 -7.89 -15.85 -9.69
C GLU A 157 -8.73 -14.68 -9.21
N ASP A 158 -10.03 -14.91 -9.03
CA ASP A 158 -10.91 -13.92 -8.43
C ASP A 158 -10.72 -13.88 -6.91
N LEU A 159 -10.78 -12.68 -6.35
CA LEU A 159 -10.73 -12.47 -4.92
C LEU A 159 -12.14 -12.22 -4.38
N ASP A 160 -12.53 -12.98 -3.36
CA ASP A 160 -13.67 -12.62 -2.53
C ASP A 160 -13.22 -11.54 -1.54
N ILE A 161 -13.93 -10.42 -1.53
CA ILE A 161 -13.62 -9.28 -0.64
C ILE A 161 -13.64 -9.70 0.82
N GLY A 162 -14.48 -10.66 1.20
CA GLY A 162 -14.49 -11.22 2.55
C GLY A 162 -13.20 -11.90 2.97
N ASN A 163 -12.33 -12.24 2.02
CA ASN A 163 -11.04 -12.87 2.30
C ASN A 163 -9.90 -11.86 2.47
N ILE A 164 -10.16 -10.57 2.30
CA ILE A 164 -9.15 -9.54 2.59
C ILE A 164 -8.92 -9.52 4.09
N ARG A 165 -7.66 -9.74 4.49
CA ARG A 165 -7.27 -9.69 5.91
C ARG A 165 -7.22 -8.24 6.36
N LEU A 166 -7.90 -7.92 7.45
CA LEU A 166 -7.94 -6.57 7.99
C LEU A 166 -7.00 -6.47 9.19
N GLN A 167 -6.14 -5.48 9.16
CA GLN A 167 -5.21 -5.25 10.24
C GLN A 167 -5.19 -3.77 10.60
N SER A 168 -5.52 -3.46 11.84
CA SER A 168 -5.40 -2.10 12.38
C SER A 168 -4.22 -2.02 13.33
N ARG A 169 -3.38 -1.00 13.15
CA ARG A 169 -2.23 -0.73 14.02
C ARG A 169 -2.49 0.43 14.97
N SER A 170 -3.71 0.94 14.99
CA SER A 170 -4.09 2.07 15.85
C SER A 170 -4.21 1.71 17.32
N LYS A 171 -4.14 0.43 17.67
CA LYS A 171 -4.21 -0.05 19.06
C LYS A 171 -2.83 -0.51 19.50
N VAL A 172 -2.17 0.33 20.23
CA VAL A 172 -0.98 -0.03 20.98
C VAL A 172 -1.39 -0.30 22.40
#